data_724a9905105ffdf2ff424ab5e30f25d7
#
_entry.id   724a9905105ffdf2ff424ab5e30f25d7
#
_cell.length_a   1.000
_cell.length_b   1.000
_cell.length_c   1.000
_cell.angle_alpha   90.00
_cell.angle_beta   90.00
_cell.angle_gamma   90.00
#
_symmetry.space_group_name_H-M   'P 1'
#
loop_
_entity.id
_entity.type
_entity.pdbx_description
1 polymer ?
#
loop_
_entity_poly.entity_id
_entity_poly.type
_entity_poly.pdbx_seq_one_letter_code
_entity_poly.pdbx_strand_id
1 'polypeptide(L)'
;MESRVNENEQVQARDIAFLLFLTFLNVINYIDRQLIGVFANWIVPELDLSNFEFGLITGPIFIFFYAVMGLFMGIIADRVNRTRLIAFGLGLWSFLTVLSGAAKGFLSLALPRMFIGVGESTLAPAAISLLGDRFPAKWQGFVVGIFGMGVSIGLGLSLLIVAYLEPILGWRGCFYLLGGMGIVLALCMLLMRETPRRHLGEMQKENDISTNKGLLDGFSFRTVALDLRN
;
A
#
# COMPACT_ATOMS: atom_id res chain seq x y z
N MET A 1 29.15 -15.46 -21.40
CA MET A 1 28.32 -14.27 -21.22
C MET A 1 26.90 -14.59 -20.72
N GLU A 2 26.52 -15.86 -20.68
CA GLU A 2 25.21 -16.36 -20.24
C GLU A 2 25.02 -16.50 -18.73
N SER A 3 26.10 -16.54 -17.94
CA SER A 3 25.99 -16.79 -16.49
C SER A 3 25.55 -15.58 -15.64
N ARG A 4 25.56 -14.36 -16.16
CA ARG A 4 25.15 -13.15 -15.40
C ARG A 4 23.65 -12.80 -15.53
N VAL A 5 22.93 -13.42 -16.46
CA VAL A 5 21.49 -13.18 -16.65
C VAL A 5 20.65 -13.95 -15.63
N ASN A 6 21.17 -15.06 -15.08
CA ASN A 6 20.42 -15.96 -14.21
C ASN A 6 20.34 -15.55 -12.72
N GLU A 7 21.21 -14.68 -12.21
CA GLU A 7 21.17 -14.29 -10.79
C GLU A 7 19.99 -13.36 -10.44
N ASN A 8 19.46 -12.60 -11.41
CA ASN A 8 18.33 -11.68 -11.19
C ASN A 8 16.96 -12.35 -11.30
N GLU A 9 16.85 -13.63 -11.62
CA GLU A 9 15.57 -14.35 -11.75
C GLU A 9 15.17 -15.18 -10.52
N GLN A 10 16.03 -15.31 -9.51
CA GLN A 10 15.75 -16.09 -8.32
C GLN A 10 15.04 -15.25 -7.26
N VAL A 11 13.81 -15.67 -6.92
CA VAL A 11 13.05 -15.13 -5.79
C VAL A 11 13.74 -15.56 -4.49
N GLN A 12 14.11 -14.60 -3.65
CA GLN A 12 14.78 -14.87 -2.38
C GLN A 12 13.76 -14.99 -1.23
N ALA A 13 14.11 -15.67 -0.15
CA ALA A 13 13.26 -15.77 1.04
C ALA A 13 12.83 -14.40 1.60
N ARG A 14 13.71 -13.39 1.50
CA ARG A 14 13.39 -12.00 1.90
C ARG A 14 12.28 -11.37 1.04
N ASP A 15 12.15 -11.77 -0.23
CA ASP A 15 11.13 -11.24 -1.13
C ASP A 15 9.77 -11.85 -0.80
N ILE A 16 9.77 -13.15 -0.47
CA ILE A 16 8.58 -13.83 0.03
C ILE A 16 8.13 -13.23 1.37
N ALA A 17 9.06 -13.01 2.32
CA ALA A 17 8.74 -12.36 3.59
C ALA A 17 8.15 -10.96 3.40
N PHE A 18 8.66 -10.18 2.45
CA PHE A 18 8.14 -8.87 2.12
C PHE A 18 6.73 -8.95 1.49
N LEU A 19 6.48 -9.89 0.57
CA LEU A 19 5.16 -10.15 0.03
C LEU A 19 4.15 -10.51 1.13
N LEU A 20 4.52 -11.45 2.02
CA LEU A 20 3.65 -11.84 3.13
C LEU A 20 3.37 -10.68 4.08
N PHE A 21 4.36 -9.83 4.35
CA PHE A 21 4.18 -8.64 5.16
C PHE A 21 3.21 -7.64 4.50
N LEU A 22 3.37 -7.34 3.21
CA LEU A 22 2.42 -6.48 2.48
C LEU A 22 1.02 -7.09 2.41
N THR A 23 0.92 -8.42 2.22
CA THR A 23 -0.36 -9.14 2.27
C THR A 23 -1.00 -9.01 3.65
N PHE A 24 -0.22 -9.14 4.72
CA PHE A 24 -0.69 -8.93 6.09
C PHE A 24 -1.20 -7.50 6.31
N LEU A 25 -0.48 -6.48 5.81
CA LEU A 25 -0.98 -5.10 5.84
C LEU A 25 -2.30 -4.95 5.09
N ASN A 26 -2.46 -5.65 3.96
CA ASN A 26 -3.71 -5.65 3.20
C ASN A 26 -4.86 -6.35 3.97
N VAL A 27 -4.56 -7.42 4.70
CA VAL A 27 -5.53 -8.06 5.63
C VAL A 27 -5.99 -7.05 6.68
N ILE A 28 -5.07 -6.38 7.37
CA ILE A 28 -5.40 -5.38 8.38
C ILE A 28 -6.21 -4.22 7.79
N ASN A 29 -5.85 -3.75 6.60
CA ASN A 29 -6.59 -2.71 5.88
C ASN A 29 -8.06 -3.10 5.66
N TYR A 30 -8.32 -4.35 5.22
CA TYR A 30 -9.69 -4.82 4.99
C TYR A 30 -10.45 -5.14 6.28
N ILE A 31 -9.77 -5.59 7.34
CA ILE A 31 -10.38 -5.68 8.67
C ILE A 31 -10.87 -4.30 9.10
N ASP A 32 -10.00 -3.30 9.07
CA ASP A 32 -10.28 -1.92 9.52
C ASP A 32 -11.46 -1.31 8.74
N ARG A 33 -11.48 -1.53 7.43
CA ARG A 33 -12.56 -1.08 6.54
C ARG A 33 -13.93 -1.64 6.96
N GLN A 34 -13.96 -2.89 7.41
CA GLN A 34 -15.19 -3.59 7.79
C GLN A 34 -15.66 -3.31 9.22
N LEU A 35 -14.78 -2.82 10.10
CA LEU A 35 -15.07 -2.65 11.52
C LEU A 35 -16.39 -1.92 11.78
N ILE A 36 -16.63 -0.79 11.17
CA ILE A 36 -17.86 -0.01 11.39
C ILE A 36 -19.09 -0.83 11.00
N GLY A 37 -19.04 -1.53 9.86
CA GLY A 37 -20.14 -2.34 9.36
C GLY A 37 -20.46 -3.53 10.26
N VAL A 38 -19.43 -4.28 10.68
CA VAL A 38 -19.62 -5.48 11.52
C VAL A 38 -20.05 -5.13 12.95
N PHE A 39 -19.70 -3.94 13.44
CA PHE A 39 -20.13 -3.43 14.75
C PHE A 39 -21.41 -2.59 14.72
N ALA A 40 -22.17 -2.59 13.62
CA ALA A 40 -23.37 -1.79 13.46
C ALA A 40 -24.36 -1.90 14.64
N ASN A 41 -24.59 -3.13 15.14
CA ASN A 41 -25.54 -3.41 16.22
C ASN A 41 -25.18 -2.75 17.56
N TRP A 42 -23.90 -2.37 17.75
CA TRP A 42 -23.42 -1.67 18.94
C TRP A 42 -23.26 -0.18 18.70
N ILE A 43 -22.68 0.19 17.56
CA ILE A 43 -22.37 1.59 17.23
C ILE A 43 -23.65 2.41 17.02
N VAL A 44 -24.62 1.89 16.25
CA VAL A 44 -25.84 2.63 15.91
C VAL A 44 -26.64 3.05 17.13
N PRO A 45 -27.02 2.14 18.07
CA PRO A 45 -27.78 2.52 19.24
C PRO A 45 -26.92 3.32 20.26
N GLU A 46 -25.65 3.06 20.42
CA GLU A 46 -24.83 3.75 21.41
C GLU A 46 -24.53 5.20 21.03
N LEU A 47 -24.41 5.48 19.72
CA LEU A 47 -24.13 6.83 19.20
C LEU A 47 -25.40 7.56 18.73
N ASP A 48 -26.59 6.96 18.94
CA ASP A 48 -27.90 7.48 18.51
C ASP A 48 -27.91 7.89 17.03
N LEU A 49 -27.39 7.00 16.17
CA LEU A 49 -27.30 7.24 14.74
C LEU A 49 -28.59 6.80 14.04
N SER A 50 -29.06 7.62 13.11
CA SER A 50 -30.06 7.18 12.14
C SER A 50 -29.47 6.19 11.14
N ASN A 51 -30.32 5.35 10.54
CA ASN A 51 -29.90 4.44 9.46
C ASN A 51 -29.29 5.18 8.27
N PHE A 52 -29.73 6.40 8.00
CA PHE A 52 -29.18 7.25 6.94
C PHE A 52 -27.75 7.71 7.27
N GLU A 53 -27.51 8.21 8.47
CA GLU A 53 -26.19 8.63 8.93
C GLU A 53 -25.21 7.47 8.94
N PHE A 54 -25.63 6.31 9.45
CA PHE A 54 -24.81 5.11 9.45
C PHE A 54 -24.49 4.65 8.01
N GLY A 55 -25.47 4.67 7.11
CA GLY A 55 -25.27 4.39 5.68
C GLY A 55 -24.28 5.34 5.01
N LEU A 56 -24.33 6.63 5.36
CA LEU A 56 -23.36 7.62 4.86
C LEU A 56 -21.92 7.31 5.30
N ILE A 57 -21.72 6.96 6.58
CA ILE A 57 -20.39 6.67 7.15
C ILE A 57 -19.80 5.39 6.56
N THR A 58 -20.61 4.34 6.41
CA THR A 58 -20.14 3.04 5.91
C THR A 58 -19.93 3.00 4.40
N GLY A 59 -20.61 3.86 3.65
CA GLY A 59 -20.61 3.90 2.19
C GLY A 59 -20.01 5.20 1.63
N PRO A 60 -20.85 6.19 1.24
CA PRO A 60 -20.42 7.31 0.40
C PRO A 60 -19.27 8.14 0.97
N ILE A 61 -19.27 8.43 2.27
CA ILE A 61 -18.24 9.25 2.91
C ILE A 61 -16.87 8.59 2.73
N PHE A 62 -16.77 7.30 3.06
CA PHE A 62 -15.50 6.59 2.91
C PHE A 62 -15.12 6.39 1.43
N ILE A 63 -16.04 5.88 0.62
CA ILE A 63 -15.78 5.49 -0.78
C ILE A 63 -15.35 6.70 -1.61
N PHE A 64 -15.98 7.86 -1.43
CA PHE A 64 -15.64 9.08 -2.17
C PHE A 64 -14.20 9.50 -1.92
N PHE A 65 -13.79 9.63 -0.66
CA PHE A 65 -12.43 10.04 -0.31
C PHE A 65 -11.38 8.99 -0.70
N TYR A 66 -11.70 7.72 -0.52
CA TYR A 66 -10.85 6.62 -0.96
C TYR A 66 -10.63 6.61 -2.48
N ALA A 67 -11.70 6.76 -3.27
CA ALA A 67 -11.62 6.72 -4.73
C ALA A 67 -10.90 7.94 -5.31
N VAL A 68 -11.26 9.14 -4.84
CA VAL A 68 -10.62 10.39 -5.29
C VAL A 68 -9.15 10.39 -4.95
N MET A 69 -8.80 10.08 -3.70
CA MET A 69 -7.40 10.06 -3.28
C MET A 69 -6.62 8.90 -3.88
N GLY A 70 -7.25 7.77 -4.18
CA GLY A 70 -6.61 6.64 -4.86
C GLY A 70 -6.00 7.02 -6.22
N LEU A 71 -6.65 7.89 -6.98
CA LEU A 71 -6.13 8.43 -8.23
C LEU A 71 -4.84 9.24 -8.01
N PHE A 72 -4.85 10.11 -6.99
CA PHE A 72 -3.67 10.92 -6.67
C PHE A 72 -2.55 10.09 -6.05
N MET A 73 -2.88 9.09 -5.23
CA MET A 73 -1.89 8.24 -4.56
C MET A 73 -1.10 7.38 -5.54
N GLY A 74 -1.71 6.97 -6.67
CA GLY A 74 -0.96 6.34 -7.77
C GLY A 74 0.15 7.26 -8.30
N ILE A 75 -0.20 8.50 -8.64
CA ILE A 75 0.75 9.50 -9.15
C ILE A 75 1.82 9.85 -8.11
N ILE A 76 1.42 9.98 -6.84
CA ILE A 76 2.35 10.25 -5.73
C ILE A 76 3.30 9.06 -5.53
N ALA A 77 2.80 7.83 -5.56
CA ALA A 77 3.61 6.62 -5.42
C ALA A 77 4.71 6.52 -6.49
N ASP A 78 4.47 7.07 -7.69
CA ASP A 78 5.49 7.12 -8.75
C ASP A 78 6.64 8.09 -8.48
N ARG A 79 6.43 9.09 -7.61
CA ARG A 79 7.39 10.19 -7.38
C ARG A 79 8.10 10.14 -6.04
N VAL A 80 7.52 9.45 -5.04
CA VAL A 80 8.06 9.40 -3.69
C VAL A 80 8.56 8.01 -3.31
N ASN A 81 9.17 7.90 -2.13
CA ASN A 81 9.51 6.61 -1.52
C ASN A 81 8.22 5.88 -1.11
N ARG A 82 7.93 4.76 -1.79
CA ARG A 82 6.67 3.99 -1.64
C ARG A 82 6.55 3.35 -0.26
N THR A 83 7.67 2.89 0.29
CA THR A 83 7.72 2.32 1.64
C THR A 83 7.30 3.36 2.69
N ARG A 84 7.81 4.59 2.58
CA ARG A 84 7.42 5.70 3.46
C ARG A 84 5.98 6.15 3.22
N LEU A 85 5.52 6.13 1.97
CA LEU A 85 4.13 6.45 1.62
C LEU A 85 3.16 5.48 2.29
N ILE A 86 3.43 4.16 2.21
CA ILE A 86 2.62 3.15 2.90
C ILE A 86 2.68 3.37 4.41
N ALA A 87 3.86 3.60 4.98
CA ALA A 87 4.01 3.82 6.41
C ALA A 87 3.23 5.04 6.91
N PHE A 88 3.27 6.16 6.16
CA PHE A 88 2.49 7.34 6.49
C PHE A 88 0.99 7.09 6.38
N GLY A 89 0.53 6.49 5.28
CA GLY A 89 -0.88 6.12 5.10
C GLY A 89 -1.38 5.20 6.21
N LEU A 90 -0.61 4.13 6.51
CA LEU A 90 -0.90 3.17 7.58
C LEU A 90 -0.96 3.86 8.95
N GLY A 91 -0.01 4.73 9.28
CA GLY A 91 -0.01 5.49 10.52
C GLY A 91 -1.22 6.43 10.62
N LEU A 92 -1.57 7.11 9.52
CA LEU A 92 -2.71 8.02 9.47
C LEU A 92 -4.03 7.26 9.69
N TRP A 93 -4.33 6.22 8.89
CA TRP A 93 -5.60 5.52 9.07
C TRP A 93 -5.69 4.82 10.42
N SER A 94 -4.59 4.23 10.91
CA SER A 94 -4.58 3.55 12.21
C SER A 94 -4.81 4.49 13.38
N PHE A 95 -4.22 5.68 13.35
CA PHE A 95 -4.49 6.74 14.32
C PHE A 95 -5.95 7.18 14.29
N LEU A 96 -6.51 7.35 13.10
CA LEU A 96 -7.93 7.72 12.92
C LEU A 96 -8.88 6.58 13.33
N THR A 97 -8.47 5.32 13.20
CA THR A 97 -9.20 4.18 13.74
C THR A 97 -9.25 4.22 15.28
N VAL A 98 -8.13 4.54 15.94
CA VAL A 98 -8.12 4.80 17.40
C VAL A 98 -9.09 5.92 17.74
N LEU A 99 -9.06 7.06 17.02
CA LEU A 99 -9.98 8.17 17.24
C LEU A 99 -11.45 7.77 17.04
N SER A 100 -11.73 6.91 16.06
CA SER A 100 -13.09 6.38 15.83
C SER A 100 -13.60 5.58 17.02
N GLY A 101 -12.74 4.87 17.75
CA GLY A 101 -13.08 4.21 19.01
C GLY A 101 -13.52 5.17 20.12
N ALA A 102 -13.12 6.44 20.07
CA ALA A 102 -13.52 7.49 21.03
C ALA A 102 -14.75 8.31 20.56
N ALA A 103 -15.40 7.94 19.45
CA ALA A 103 -16.53 8.67 18.88
C ALA A 103 -17.72 8.74 19.84
N LYS A 104 -18.43 9.88 19.81
CA LYS A 104 -19.60 10.18 20.65
C LYS A 104 -20.86 10.54 19.85
N GLY A 105 -20.84 10.41 18.53
CA GLY A 105 -21.94 10.73 17.63
C GLY A 105 -21.48 10.81 16.19
N PHE A 106 -22.38 11.18 15.28
CA PHE A 106 -22.16 11.18 13.83
C PHE A 106 -20.87 11.87 13.40
N LEU A 107 -20.68 13.15 13.71
CA LEU A 107 -19.52 13.92 13.23
C LEU A 107 -18.18 13.37 13.73
N SER A 108 -18.13 12.93 15.00
CA SER A 108 -16.92 12.38 15.59
C SER A 108 -16.54 11.02 15.02
N LEU A 109 -17.45 10.32 14.35
CA LEU A 109 -17.18 9.08 13.62
C LEU A 109 -16.96 9.34 12.12
N ALA A 110 -17.74 10.25 11.51
CA ALA A 110 -17.68 10.56 10.10
C ALA A 110 -16.36 11.24 9.68
N LEU A 111 -15.88 12.21 10.46
CA LEU A 111 -14.64 12.91 10.15
C LEU A 111 -13.40 11.98 10.09
N PRO A 112 -13.11 11.14 11.11
CA PRO A 112 -12.07 10.14 10.98
C PRO A 112 -12.27 9.24 9.76
N ARG A 113 -13.49 8.82 9.46
CA ARG A 113 -13.80 7.92 8.35
C ARG A 113 -13.44 8.50 6.97
N MET A 114 -13.64 9.80 6.77
CA MET A 114 -13.20 10.50 5.55
C MET A 114 -11.69 10.34 5.35
N PHE A 115 -10.91 10.65 6.38
CA PHE A 115 -9.44 10.64 6.30
C PHE A 115 -8.86 9.22 6.38
N ILE A 116 -9.54 8.24 6.98
CA ILE A 116 -9.20 6.82 6.86
C ILE A 116 -9.19 6.42 5.39
N GLY A 117 -10.21 6.82 4.59
CA GLY A 117 -10.24 6.57 3.16
C GLY A 117 -9.03 7.13 2.42
N VAL A 118 -8.55 8.33 2.81
CA VAL A 118 -7.32 8.93 2.28
C VAL A 118 -6.10 8.08 2.63
N GLY A 119 -5.93 7.69 3.89
CA GLY A 119 -4.80 6.88 4.35
C GLY A 119 -4.76 5.51 3.67
N GLU A 120 -5.88 4.79 3.65
CA GLU A 120 -6.00 3.46 3.06
C GLU A 120 -5.74 3.43 1.55
N SER A 121 -6.06 4.52 0.83
CA SER A 121 -5.84 4.62 -0.61
C SER A 121 -4.36 4.57 -1.03
N THR A 122 -3.43 4.74 -0.07
CA THR A 122 -1.98 4.68 -0.33
C THR A 122 -1.47 3.26 -0.53
N LEU A 123 -2.09 2.26 0.12
CA LEU A 123 -1.53 0.92 0.24
C LEU A 123 -1.47 0.19 -1.09
N ALA A 124 -2.60 0.06 -1.79
CA ALA A 124 -2.67 -0.78 -2.99
C ALA A 124 -1.74 -0.30 -4.13
N PRO A 125 -1.75 0.98 -4.57
CA PRO A 125 -0.88 1.42 -5.66
C PRO A 125 0.61 1.31 -5.29
N ALA A 126 0.99 1.70 -4.08
CA ALA A 126 2.38 1.63 -3.64
C ALA A 126 2.85 0.17 -3.45
N ALA A 127 2.02 -0.71 -2.89
CA ALA A 127 2.35 -2.12 -2.70
C ALA A 127 2.51 -2.85 -4.04
N ILE A 128 1.58 -2.68 -4.97
CA ILE A 128 1.64 -3.31 -6.30
C ILE A 128 2.88 -2.83 -7.06
N SER A 129 3.22 -1.54 -6.99
CA SER A 129 4.44 -0.99 -7.58
C SER A 129 5.71 -1.59 -6.96
N LEU A 130 5.78 -1.71 -5.62
CA LEU A 130 6.91 -2.35 -4.92
C LEU A 130 7.07 -3.83 -5.31
N LEU A 131 5.96 -4.57 -5.38
CA LEU A 131 5.95 -5.98 -5.76
C LEU A 131 6.34 -6.17 -7.23
N GLY A 132 5.90 -5.29 -8.12
CA GLY A 132 6.26 -5.28 -9.53
C GLY A 132 7.77 -5.12 -9.75
N ASP A 133 8.41 -4.23 -8.98
CA ASP A 133 9.86 -4.03 -9.05
C ASP A 133 10.67 -5.16 -8.40
N ARG A 134 10.09 -5.87 -7.42
CA ARG A 134 10.81 -6.87 -6.63
C ARG A 134 10.77 -8.27 -7.24
N PHE A 135 9.67 -8.61 -7.90
CA PHE A 135 9.47 -9.95 -8.46
C PHE A 135 9.64 -9.97 -9.99
N PRO A 136 10.22 -11.05 -10.56
CA PRO A 136 10.28 -11.23 -12.01
C PRO A 136 8.91 -11.22 -12.67
N ALA A 137 8.82 -10.79 -13.95
CA ALA A 137 7.56 -10.67 -14.70
C ALA A 137 6.72 -11.95 -14.68
N LYS A 138 7.36 -13.12 -14.76
CA LYS A 138 6.71 -14.44 -14.73
C LYS A 138 5.95 -14.74 -13.41
N TRP A 139 6.33 -14.07 -12.30
CA TRP A 139 5.73 -14.25 -10.98
C TRP A 139 4.72 -13.16 -10.62
N GLN A 140 4.64 -12.06 -11.36
CA GLN A 140 3.83 -10.89 -10.98
C GLN A 140 2.35 -11.23 -10.79
N GLY A 141 1.75 -12.02 -11.68
CA GLY A 141 0.34 -12.43 -11.53
C GLY A 141 0.08 -13.22 -10.25
N PHE A 142 0.99 -14.15 -9.91
CA PHE A 142 0.90 -14.92 -8.67
C PHE A 142 1.06 -14.03 -7.43
N VAL A 143 2.05 -13.15 -7.44
CA VAL A 143 2.37 -12.23 -6.34
C VAL A 143 1.23 -11.26 -6.06
N VAL A 144 0.64 -10.68 -7.12
CA VAL A 144 -0.54 -9.81 -6.99
C VAL A 144 -1.76 -10.60 -6.50
N GLY A 145 -1.90 -11.87 -6.94
CA GLY A 145 -2.92 -12.77 -6.44
C GLY A 145 -2.80 -13.03 -4.93
N ILE A 146 -1.59 -13.34 -4.44
CA ILE A 146 -1.32 -13.52 -2.99
C ILE A 146 -1.63 -12.23 -2.22
N PHE A 147 -1.16 -11.07 -2.70
CA PHE A 147 -1.48 -9.78 -2.09
C PHE A 147 -3.00 -9.56 -2.05
N GLY A 148 -3.71 -9.87 -3.13
CA GLY A 148 -5.16 -9.75 -3.26
C GLY A 148 -5.95 -10.67 -2.31
N MET A 149 -5.40 -11.83 -1.92
CA MET A 149 -6.02 -12.71 -0.91
C MET A 149 -6.24 -12.01 0.43
N GLY A 150 -5.44 -10.96 0.73
CA GLY A 150 -5.63 -10.14 1.91
C GLY A 150 -7.05 -9.58 2.05
N VAL A 151 -7.73 -9.32 0.94
CA VAL A 151 -9.14 -8.87 0.92
C VAL A 151 -10.06 -9.92 1.57
N SER A 152 -10.07 -11.13 1.02
CA SER A 152 -10.96 -12.22 1.48
C SER A 152 -10.63 -12.65 2.91
N ILE A 153 -9.34 -12.73 3.25
CA ILE A 153 -8.89 -13.06 4.60
C ILE A 153 -9.33 -11.97 5.58
N GLY A 154 -9.14 -10.69 5.24
CA GLY A 154 -9.54 -9.56 6.09
C GLY A 154 -11.05 -9.51 6.33
N LEU A 155 -11.86 -9.74 5.28
CA LEU A 155 -13.31 -9.85 5.41
C LEU A 155 -13.72 -10.98 6.37
N GLY A 156 -13.13 -12.17 6.23
CA GLY A 156 -13.41 -13.30 7.13
C GLY A 156 -12.99 -13.03 8.58
N LEU A 157 -11.78 -12.48 8.78
CA LEU A 157 -11.25 -12.18 10.11
C LEU A 157 -12.03 -11.07 10.81
N SER A 158 -12.61 -10.11 10.10
CA SER A 158 -13.45 -9.06 10.70
C SER A 158 -14.66 -9.64 11.45
N LEU A 159 -15.27 -10.72 10.93
CA LEU A 159 -16.37 -11.41 11.58
C LEU A 159 -15.91 -12.17 12.83
N LEU A 160 -14.72 -12.77 12.79
CA LEU A 160 -14.13 -13.45 13.96
C LEU A 160 -13.78 -12.45 15.07
N ILE A 161 -13.38 -11.23 14.73
CA ILE A 161 -13.14 -10.16 15.70
C ILE A 161 -14.42 -9.85 16.46
N VAL A 162 -15.56 -9.71 15.77
CA VAL A 162 -16.87 -9.52 16.45
C VAL A 162 -17.20 -10.72 17.35
N ALA A 163 -17.02 -11.95 16.86
CA ALA A 163 -17.40 -13.13 17.61
C ALA A 163 -16.58 -13.33 18.89
N TYR A 164 -15.28 -13.01 18.87
CA TYR A 164 -14.35 -13.37 19.96
C TYR A 164 -13.82 -12.17 20.74
N LEU A 165 -13.64 -11.02 20.13
CA LEU A 165 -13.04 -9.85 20.80
C LEU A 165 -14.10 -8.88 21.33
N GLU A 166 -15.25 -8.75 20.64
CA GLU A 166 -16.31 -7.85 21.11
C GLU A 166 -16.79 -8.17 22.54
N PRO A 167 -17.08 -9.43 22.91
CA PRO A 167 -17.54 -9.76 24.26
C PRO A 167 -16.54 -9.40 25.38
N ILE A 168 -15.25 -9.26 25.03
CA ILE A 168 -14.16 -9.02 25.99
C ILE A 168 -13.81 -7.52 26.05
N LEU A 169 -13.70 -6.86 24.88
CA LEU A 169 -13.17 -5.51 24.76
C LEU A 169 -14.24 -4.46 24.42
N GLY A 170 -15.43 -4.91 24.02
CA GLY A 170 -16.42 -4.06 23.36
C GLY A 170 -15.92 -3.54 22.00
N TRP A 171 -16.82 -2.93 21.22
CA TRP A 171 -16.45 -2.40 19.91
C TRP A 171 -15.38 -1.31 19.99
N ARG A 172 -15.42 -0.44 21.00
CA ARG A 172 -14.41 0.62 21.22
C ARG A 172 -13.04 0.04 21.46
N GLY A 173 -12.93 -0.99 22.31
CA GLY A 173 -11.66 -1.68 22.60
C GLY A 173 -11.08 -2.35 21.36
N CYS A 174 -11.92 -2.89 20.46
CA CYS A 174 -11.47 -3.45 19.19
C CYS A 174 -10.85 -2.38 18.28
N PHE A 175 -11.45 -1.17 18.20
CA PHE A 175 -10.90 -0.04 17.46
C PHE A 175 -9.55 0.42 18.03
N TYR A 176 -9.42 0.50 19.37
CA TYR A 176 -8.15 0.86 20.01
C TYR A 176 -7.07 -0.20 19.76
N LEU A 177 -7.41 -1.48 19.85
CA LEU A 177 -6.47 -2.58 19.64
C LEU A 177 -5.96 -2.59 18.19
N LEU A 178 -6.87 -2.55 17.23
CA LEU A 178 -6.51 -2.64 15.80
C LEU A 178 -5.78 -1.38 15.33
N GLY A 179 -6.23 -0.20 15.71
CA GLY A 179 -5.54 1.04 15.40
C GLY A 179 -4.16 1.11 16.07
N GLY A 180 -4.04 0.69 17.34
CA GLY A 180 -2.75 0.60 18.03
C GLY A 180 -1.78 -0.37 17.34
N MET A 181 -2.26 -1.55 16.94
CA MET A 181 -1.47 -2.52 16.18
C MET A 181 -1.01 -1.93 14.85
N GLY A 182 -1.89 -1.24 14.12
CA GLY A 182 -1.55 -0.59 12.86
C GLY A 182 -0.48 0.51 13.01
N ILE A 183 -0.49 1.28 14.10
CA ILE A 183 0.58 2.25 14.40
C ILE A 183 1.93 1.54 14.57
N VAL A 184 1.97 0.43 15.30
CA VAL A 184 3.20 -0.37 15.46
C VAL A 184 3.69 -0.89 14.09
N LEU A 185 2.78 -1.39 13.25
CA LEU A 185 3.12 -1.84 11.89
C LEU A 185 3.61 -0.69 10.99
N ALA A 186 3.08 0.52 11.16
CA ALA A 186 3.56 1.71 10.45
C ALA A 186 5.01 2.03 10.82
N LEU A 187 5.36 1.93 12.10
CA LEU A 187 6.75 2.09 12.57
C LEU A 187 7.66 1.00 12.01
N CYS A 188 7.20 -0.26 12.00
CA CYS A 188 7.95 -1.35 11.35
C CYS A 188 8.18 -1.08 9.86
N MET A 189 7.15 -0.59 9.15
CA MET A 189 7.26 -0.25 7.73
C MET A 189 8.25 0.89 7.48
N LEU A 190 8.35 1.88 8.37
CA LEU A 190 9.34 2.97 8.27
C LEU A 190 10.80 2.48 8.34
N LEU A 191 11.04 1.36 9.03
CA LEU A 191 12.37 0.75 9.15
C LEU A 191 12.76 -0.06 7.90
N MET A 192 11.80 -0.37 7.01
CA MET A 192 12.06 -1.14 5.80
C MET A 192 12.71 -0.28 4.72
N ARG A 193 13.63 -0.90 3.96
CA ARG A 193 14.30 -0.22 2.86
C ARG A 193 13.42 -0.20 1.61
N GLU A 194 13.45 0.92 0.89
CA GLU A 194 12.80 1.07 -0.43
C GLU A 194 13.36 0.06 -1.44
N THR A 195 12.50 -0.49 -2.28
CA THR A 195 12.90 -1.34 -3.41
C THR A 195 13.29 -0.44 -4.59
N PRO A 196 14.51 -0.60 -5.17
CA PRO A 196 14.91 0.17 -6.34
C PRO A 196 13.94 -0.03 -7.50
N ARG A 197 13.65 1.04 -8.23
CA ARG A 197 12.75 1.00 -9.40
C ARG A 197 13.45 0.39 -10.60
N ARG A 198 12.92 -0.68 -11.18
CA ARG A 198 13.49 -1.35 -12.36
C ARG A 198 13.53 -0.45 -13.59
N HIS A 199 12.43 0.24 -13.89
CA HIS A 199 12.34 1.11 -15.07
C HIS A 199 13.36 2.25 -15.10
N LEU A 200 13.68 2.83 -13.95
CA LEU A 200 14.72 3.87 -13.89
C LEU A 200 16.12 3.29 -14.16
N GLY A 201 16.39 2.07 -13.71
CA GLY A 201 17.64 1.38 -13.97
C GLY A 201 17.81 0.96 -15.45
N GLU A 202 16.73 0.59 -16.13
CA GLU A 202 16.73 0.25 -17.55
C GLU A 202 16.90 1.50 -18.43
N MET A 203 16.17 2.58 -18.15
CA MET A 203 16.32 3.87 -18.84
C MET A 203 17.73 4.48 -18.65
N GLN A 204 18.31 4.32 -17.47
CA GLN A 204 19.68 4.78 -17.19
C GLN A 204 20.71 3.98 -17.97
N LYS A 205 20.55 2.65 -18.05
CA LYS A 205 21.37 1.78 -18.90
C LYS A 205 21.24 2.11 -20.38
N GLU A 206 20.05 2.38 -20.87
CA GLU A 206 19.78 2.73 -22.26
C GLU A 206 20.39 4.09 -22.63
N ASN A 207 20.31 5.07 -21.73
CA ASN A 207 20.98 6.37 -21.87
C ASN A 207 22.50 6.24 -21.81
N ASP A 208 23.06 5.43 -20.91
CA ASP A 208 24.50 5.19 -20.82
C ASP A 208 25.04 4.47 -22.09
N ILE A 209 24.27 3.52 -22.64
CA ILE A 209 24.60 2.82 -23.89
C ILE A 209 24.53 3.77 -25.07
N SER A 210 23.50 4.62 -25.15
CA SER A 210 23.35 5.60 -26.23
C SER A 210 24.42 6.69 -26.19
N THR A 211 24.77 7.16 -24.99
CA THR A 211 25.87 8.13 -24.79
C THR A 211 27.21 7.54 -25.14
N ASN A 212 27.48 6.28 -24.77
CA ASN A 212 28.74 5.58 -25.09
C ASN A 212 28.82 5.27 -26.60
N LYS A 213 27.70 4.91 -27.26
CA LYS A 213 27.67 4.78 -28.73
C LYS A 213 27.92 6.10 -29.41
N GLY A 214 27.33 7.20 -29.00
CA GLY A 214 27.56 8.54 -29.56
C GLY A 214 29.00 9.01 -29.38
N LEU A 215 29.67 8.66 -28.27
CA LEU A 215 31.09 8.92 -28.06
C LEU A 215 32.01 8.08 -29.01
N LEU A 216 31.65 6.80 -29.21
CA LEU A 216 32.42 5.91 -30.11
C LEU A 216 32.24 6.32 -31.59
N ASP A 217 31.03 6.70 -32.00
CA ASP A 217 30.77 7.21 -33.35
C ASP A 217 31.43 8.57 -33.59
N GLY A 218 31.47 9.44 -32.58
CA GLY A 218 32.23 10.71 -32.64
C GLY A 218 33.73 10.52 -32.77
N PHE A 219 34.31 9.48 -32.18
CA PHE A 219 35.72 9.11 -32.37
C PHE A 219 35.99 8.56 -33.75
N SER A 220 35.09 7.74 -34.31
CA SER A 220 35.21 7.17 -35.65
C SER A 220 35.21 8.25 -36.73
N PHE A 221 34.32 9.25 -36.63
CA PHE A 221 34.31 10.37 -37.59
C PHE A 221 35.55 11.28 -37.54
N ARG A 222 36.17 11.46 -36.37
CA ARG A 222 37.40 12.25 -36.23
C ARG A 222 38.61 11.55 -36.83
N THR A 223 38.71 10.22 -36.70
CA THR A 223 39.78 9.43 -37.27
C THR A 223 39.72 9.40 -38.81
N VAL A 224 38.50 9.24 -39.37
CA VAL A 224 38.30 9.27 -40.82
C VAL A 224 38.58 10.65 -41.42
N ALA A 225 38.26 11.74 -40.73
CA ALA A 225 38.53 13.10 -41.22
C ALA A 225 40.01 13.47 -41.17
N LEU A 226 40.83 12.80 -40.38
CA LEU A 226 42.29 13.00 -40.35
C LEU A 226 43.01 12.21 -41.44
N ASP A 227 42.52 11.03 -41.83
CA ASP A 227 43.08 10.20 -42.90
C ASP A 227 42.79 10.75 -44.31
N LEU A 228 41.78 11.57 -44.48
CA LEU A 228 41.47 12.22 -45.76
C LEU A 228 42.25 13.53 -46.03
N ARG A 229 43.16 13.90 -45.14
CA ARG A 229 43.95 15.14 -45.22
C ARG A 229 45.45 14.92 -45.50
N ASN A 230 45.89 13.66 -45.65
CA ASN A 230 47.19 13.24 -46.10
C ASN A 230 47.08 12.53 -47.46
#